data_f00b8b2f8d56ccdc1f25d0474dab7359
#
_entry.id   f00b8b2f8d56ccdc1f25d0474dab7359
#
_cell.length_a   1.000
_cell.length_b   1.000
_cell.length_c   1.000
_cell.angle_alpha   90.00
_cell.angle_beta   90.00
_cell.angle_gamma   90.00
#
_symmetry.space_group_name_H-M   'P 1'
#
loop_
_entity.id
_entity.type
_entity.pdbx_description
1 polymer ?
#
loop_
_entity_poly.entity_id
_entity_poly.type
_entity_poly.pdbx_seq_one_letter_code
_entity_poly.pdbx_strand_id
1 'polypeptide(L)'
;YACIAKKQMDYTMSIKNQLPGLIHILDDNAIQKSLIARILATAQIETTGHDCWEDFCFAYCANRSFCLIVNHDLFHPSMFKQVTKHSLDKSKTLPIFSSTRIGDAVVDVPIILYADQPSAHDVVQGIRSGAVDFLEKPISANSLCTAVRLGIKQSEEIRARKSQNAGFRTRAAQLTRRERETMALVLKGLSIKQIAASFGIGLQTAAKHRARLLSKMKVGSDAQLVQLLYSREGN
;
A
#
# COMPACT_ATOMS: atom_id res chain seq x y z
N TYR A 1 31.71 -8.53 20.13
CA TYR A 1 30.92 -9.63 19.57
C TYR A 1 29.61 -9.86 20.32
N ALA A 2 29.61 -9.89 21.67
CA ALA A 2 28.41 -10.11 22.48
C ALA A 2 27.34 -8.98 22.37
N CYS A 3 27.74 -7.73 22.17
CA CYS A 3 26.84 -6.58 22.05
C CYS A 3 26.09 -6.57 20.72
N ILE A 4 26.72 -7.03 19.64
CA ILE A 4 26.12 -7.13 18.30
C ILE A 4 25.11 -8.29 18.28
N ALA A 5 25.44 -9.42 18.89
CA ALA A 5 24.56 -10.58 19.02
C ALA A 5 23.32 -10.24 19.87
N LYS A 6 23.48 -9.48 20.96
CA LYS A 6 22.37 -9.05 21.82
C LYS A 6 21.43 -8.08 21.11
N LYS A 7 21.97 -7.07 20.38
CA LYS A 7 21.14 -6.19 19.52
C LYS A 7 20.41 -6.94 18.41
N GLN A 8 21.05 -7.96 17.84
CA GLN A 8 20.44 -8.83 16.82
C GLN A 8 19.34 -9.70 17.41
N MET A 9 19.52 -10.19 18.64
CA MET A 9 18.54 -10.99 19.38
C MET A 9 17.37 -10.16 19.87
N ASP A 10 17.58 -8.96 20.39
CA ASP A 10 16.53 -8.02 20.80
C ASP A 10 15.71 -7.53 19.61
N TYR A 11 16.35 -7.35 18.45
CA TYR A 11 15.70 -6.98 17.20
C TYR A 11 14.85 -8.13 16.62
N THR A 12 15.33 -9.39 16.77
CA THR A 12 14.59 -10.60 16.38
C THR A 12 13.39 -10.85 17.31
N MET A 13 13.53 -10.53 18.60
CA MET A 13 12.42 -10.65 19.57
C MET A 13 11.34 -9.57 19.36
N SER A 14 11.69 -8.38 18.90
CA SER A 14 10.71 -7.33 18.57
C SER A 14 9.82 -7.70 17.35
N ILE A 15 10.34 -8.56 16.45
CA ILE A 15 9.57 -9.08 15.31
C ILE A 15 8.60 -10.17 15.73
N LYS A 16 8.89 -10.92 16.81
CA LYS A 16 8.08 -12.04 17.32
C LYS A 16 6.63 -11.68 17.65
N ASN A 17 6.34 -10.43 17.96
CA ASN A 17 5.02 -10.00 18.43
C ASN A 17 4.15 -9.26 17.40
N GLN A 18 4.58 -9.09 16.13
CA GLN A 18 3.90 -8.16 15.23
C GLN A 18 3.58 -8.62 13.81
N LEU A 19 3.93 -9.81 13.35
CA LEU A 19 3.73 -10.19 11.95
C LEU A 19 2.92 -11.47 11.74
N PRO A 20 1.58 -11.43 11.82
CA PRO A 20 0.74 -12.47 11.24
C PRO A 20 0.58 -12.21 9.73
N GLY A 21 1.63 -12.37 8.95
CA GLY A 21 1.58 -12.11 7.52
C GLY A 21 2.37 -13.11 6.70
N LEU A 22 1.80 -13.48 5.56
CA LEU A 22 2.34 -14.46 4.64
C LEU A 22 3.20 -13.76 3.57
N ILE A 23 4.42 -14.22 3.38
CA ILE A 23 5.28 -13.84 2.27
C ILE A 23 5.15 -14.89 1.18
N HIS A 24 4.84 -14.45 -0.02
CA HIS A 24 4.76 -15.32 -1.18
C HIS A 24 6.10 -15.35 -1.92
N ILE A 25 6.49 -16.53 -2.43
CA ILE A 25 7.70 -16.72 -3.24
C ILE A 25 7.26 -17.31 -4.57
N LEU A 26 7.50 -16.58 -5.65
CA LEU A 26 7.19 -17.00 -7.01
C LEU A 26 8.47 -17.33 -7.76
N ASP A 27 8.70 -18.61 -7.96
CA ASP A 27 9.83 -19.16 -8.72
C ASP A 27 9.46 -20.57 -9.20
N ASP A 28 9.82 -20.94 -10.39
CA ASP A 28 9.66 -22.30 -10.92
C ASP A 28 10.73 -23.27 -10.37
N ASN A 29 11.83 -22.74 -9.79
CA ASN A 29 12.89 -23.52 -9.18
C ASN A 29 12.58 -23.83 -7.70
N ALA A 30 12.26 -25.10 -7.41
CA ALA A 30 11.95 -25.57 -6.05
C ALA A 30 13.10 -25.40 -5.06
N ILE A 31 14.36 -25.54 -5.50
CA ILE A 31 15.54 -25.39 -4.65
C ILE A 31 15.67 -23.93 -4.21
N GLN A 32 15.50 -23.00 -5.12
CA GLN A 32 15.56 -21.57 -4.83
C GLN A 32 14.46 -21.13 -3.88
N LYS A 33 13.20 -21.58 -4.12
CA LYS A 33 12.09 -21.34 -3.18
C LYS A 33 12.40 -21.84 -1.78
N SER A 34 12.93 -23.06 -1.68
CA SER A 34 13.30 -23.67 -0.38
C SER A 34 14.42 -22.89 0.32
N LEU A 35 15.40 -22.38 -0.42
CA LEU A 35 16.49 -21.59 0.14
C LEU A 35 15.96 -20.26 0.72
N ILE A 36 15.16 -19.52 -0.04
CA ILE A 36 14.53 -18.28 0.42
C ILE A 36 13.64 -18.54 1.64
N ALA A 37 12.80 -19.57 1.59
CA ALA A 37 11.94 -19.95 2.69
C ALA A 37 12.72 -20.29 3.97
N ARG A 38 13.84 -21.02 3.86
CA ARG A 38 14.72 -21.33 5.01
C ARG A 38 15.33 -20.07 5.61
N ILE A 39 15.80 -19.14 4.80
CA ILE A 39 16.35 -17.87 5.30
C ILE A 39 15.26 -17.12 6.09
N LEU A 40 14.05 -17.00 5.54
CA LEU A 40 12.95 -16.28 6.18
C LEU A 40 12.42 -17.01 7.43
N ALA A 41 12.45 -18.34 7.44
CA ALA A 41 12.09 -19.14 8.60
C ALA A 41 13.01 -18.87 9.81
N THR A 42 14.30 -18.56 9.61
CA THR A 42 15.19 -18.16 10.72
C THR A 42 14.75 -16.85 11.36
N ALA A 43 14.06 -15.98 10.62
CA ALA A 43 13.44 -14.76 11.11
C ALA A 43 11.97 -14.96 11.55
N GLN A 44 11.49 -16.20 11.60
CA GLN A 44 10.12 -16.61 11.95
C GLN A 44 9.04 -15.98 11.04
N ILE A 45 9.38 -15.78 9.77
CA ILE A 45 8.48 -15.27 8.75
C ILE A 45 7.86 -16.46 8.01
N GLU A 46 6.53 -16.52 7.99
CA GLU A 46 5.78 -17.54 7.27
C GLU A 46 5.83 -17.29 5.77
N THR A 47 6.09 -18.36 5.00
CA THR A 47 6.20 -18.27 3.54
C THR A 47 5.37 -19.32 2.84
N THR A 48 4.94 -19.02 1.60
CA THR A 48 4.35 -20.00 0.68
C THR A 48 4.98 -19.85 -0.70
N GLY A 49 5.29 -20.98 -1.35
CA GLY A 49 5.89 -21.01 -2.68
C GLY A 49 4.84 -21.24 -3.76
N HIS A 50 5.06 -20.65 -4.93
CA HIS A 50 4.24 -20.79 -6.13
C HIS A 50 5.16 -21.01 -7.32
N ASP A 51 4.71 -21.85 -8.27
CA ASP A 51 5.47 -22.16 -9.49
C ASP A 51 5.13 -21.19 -10.62
N CYS A 52 3.93 -20.61 -10.60
CA CYS A 52 3.45 -19.69 -11.63
C CYS A 52 2.55 -18.59 -11.05
N TRP A 53 2.22 -17.62 -11.88
CA TRP A 53 1.36 -16.49 -11.49
C TRP A 53 -0.07 -16.91 -11.17
N GLU A 54 -0.59 -17.92 -11.85
CA GLU A 54 -1.92 -18.47 -11.66
C GLU A 54 -2.06 -19.03 -10.25
N ASP A 55 -1.09 -19.83 -9.80
CA ASP A 55 -1.06 -20.42 -8.46
C ASP A 55 -1.01 -19.34 -7.38
N PHE A 56 -0.18 -18.31 -7.61
CA PHE A 56 -0.12 -17.16 -6.71
C PHE A 56 -1.47 -16.42 -6.65
N CYS A 57 -2.07 -16.10 -7.81
CA CYS A 57 -3.36 -15.40 -7.86
C CYS A 57 -4.47 -16.18 -7.16
N PHE A 58 -4.46 -17.50 -7.28
CA PHE A 58 -5.44 -18.36 -6.60
C PHE A 58 -5.25 -18.36 -5.08
N ALA A 59 -4.00 -18.38 -4.62
CA ALA A 59 -3.65 -18.37 -3.19
C ALA A 59 -3.69 -16.99 -2.54
N TYR A 60 -3.70 -15.91 -3.36
CA TYR A 60 -3.62 -14.54 -2.87
C TYR A 60 -4.80 -14.15 -1.99
N CYS A 61 -4.48 -13.69 -0.79
CA CYS A 61 -5.45 -13.14 0.14
C CYS A 61 -5.00 -11.75 0.61
N ALA A 62 -5.70 -10.72 0.19
CA ALA A 62 -5.35 -9.32 0.45
C ALA A 62 -5.14 -8.98 1.94
N ASN A 63 -5.81 -9.70 2.83
CA ASN A 63 -5.71 -9.45 4.28
C ASN A 63 -4.54 -10.18 4.95
N ARG A 64 -3.93 -11.18 4.30
CA ARG A 64 -2.84 -12.00 4.85
C ARG A 64 -1.53 -11.87 4.09
N SER A 65 -1.56 -11.51 2.82
CA SER A 65 -0.37 -11.40 1.96
C SER A 65 0.33 -10.07 2.19
N PHE A 66 1.60 -10.10 2.62
CA PHE A 66 2.36 -8.89 2.96
C PHE A 66 3.38 -8.50 1.90
N CYS A 67 3.98 -9.46 1.21
CA CYS A 67 4.99 -9.21 0.22
C CYS A 67 5.06 -10.39 -0.75
N LEU A 68 5.52 -10.13 -1.97
CA LEU A 68 5.76 -11.13 -3.00
C LEU A 68 7.22 -11.04 -3.47
N ILE A 69 7.96 -12.13 -3.35
CA ILE A 69 9.33 -12.28 -3.84
C ILE A 69 9.25 -13.03 -5.16
N VAL A 70 9.77 -12.45 -6.24
CA VAL A 70 9.61 -12.98 -7.61
C VAL A 70 10.94 -13.16 -8.28
N ASN A 71 11.17 -14.34 -8.87
CA ASN A 71 12.24 -14.53 -9.84
C ASN A 71 12.00 -13.63 -11.06
N HIS A 72 12.99 -12.81 -11.41
CA HIS A 72 12.90 -11.86 -12.53
C HIS A 72 12.53 -12.53 -13.86
N ASP A 73 12.92 -13.78 -14.08
CA ASP A 73 12.58 -14.51 -15.31
C ASP A 73 11.06 -14.73 -15.46
N LEU A 74 10.33 -14.75 -14.34
CA LEU A 74 8.87 -14.81 -14.31
C LEU A 74 8.21 -13.42 -14.30
N PHE A 75 9.01 -12.34 -14.23
CA PHE A 75 8.53 -10.98 -14.17
C PHE A 75 8.43 -10.38 -15.57
N HIS A 76 7.23 -10.07 -16.01
CA HIS A 76 7.02 -9.35 -17.24
C HIS A 76 6.41 -7.97 -16.99
N PRO A 77 7.10 -6.87 -17.34
CA PRO A 77 6.66 -5.51 -17.03
C PRO A 77 5.26 -5.16 -17.54
N SER A 78 4.84 -5.76 -18.66
CA SER A 78 3.49 -5.53 -19.23
C SER A 78 2.36 -6.11 -18.38
N MET A 79 2.66 -7.08 -17.50
CA MET A 79 1.68 -7.63 -16.56
C MET A 79 1.38 -6.66 -15.41
N PHE A 80 2.27 -5.68 -15.19
CA PHE A 80 2.19 -4.69 -14.13
C PHE A 80 1.68 -3.37 -14.69
N LYS A 81 0.41 -3.31 -15.06
CA LYS A 81 -0.20 -2.01 -15.37
C LYS A 81 -0.37 -1.24 -14.06
N GLN A 82 0.54 -0.30 -13.82
CA GLN A 82 0.34 0.69 -12.78
C GLN A 82 -0.99 1.40 -13.04
N VAL A 83 -1.92 1.26 -12.11
CA VAL A 83 -3.10 2.11 -12.06
C VAL A 83 -2.65 3.43 -11.43
N THR A 84 -1.84 4.20 -12.18
CA THR A 84 -1.50 5.55 -11.80
C THR A 84 -2.77 6.38 -11.88
N LYS A 85 -3.37 6.71 -10.75
CA LYS A 85 -4.20 7.90 -10.68
C LYS A 85 -3.25 9.08 -10.91
N HIS A 86 -3.48 9.81 -11.98
CA HIS A 86 -2.76 11.04 -12.29
C HIS A 86 -2.67 11.95 -11.06
N SER A 87 -1.50 12.02 -10.45
CA SER A 87 -1.12 13.14 -9.62
C SER A 87 -0.47 14.17 -10.53
N LEU A 88 -1.04 15.36 -10.62
CA LEU A 88 -0.54 16.49 -11.39
C LEU A 88 0.74 17.11 -10.80
N ASP A 89 1.28 16.55 -9.74
CA ASP A 89 2.50 17.05 -9.09
C ASP A 89 3.74 16.29 -9.53
N LYS A 90 4.46 16.86 -10.49
CA LYS A 90 5.71 16.36 -11.06
C LYS A 90 6.93 16.43 -10.12
N SER A 91 6.77 16.92 -8.87
CA SER A 91 7.90 17.20 -7.97
C SER A 91 8.20 16.10 -6.94
N LYS A 92 7.36 15.06 -6.83
CA LYS A 92 7.58 13.93 -5.91
C LYS A 92 7.70 12.62 -6.67
N THR A 93 8.90 12.35 -7.14
CA THR A 93 9.32 11.13 -7.84
C THR A 93 9.63 10.01 -6.86
N LEU A 94 8.63 9.47 -6.17
CA LEU A 94 8.68 8.11 -5.66
C LEU A 94 7.48 7.37 -6.22
N PRO A 95 7.65 6.22 -6.88
CA PRO A 95 6.54 5.44 -7.37
C PRO A 95 5.74 4.94 -6.18
N ILE A 96 4.62 5.62 -5.90
CA ILE A 96 3.67 5.17 -4.91
C ILE A 96 2.94 4.01 -5.55
N PHE A 97 3.24 2.81 -5.05
CA PHE A 97 2.56 1.61 -5.47
C PHE A 97 1.06 1.76 -5.32
N SER A 98 0.39 1.88 -6.44
CA SER A 98 -1.03 1.67 -6.55
C SER A 98 -1.23 0.35 -7.27
N SER A 99 -1.92 -0.58 -6.62
CA SER A 99 -2.48 -1.83 -7.20
C SER A 99 -1.86 -2.33 -8.50
N THR A 100 -1.12 -3.42 -8.43
CA THR A 100 -0.64 -4.13 -9.61
C THR A 100 -1.76 -4.99 -10.16
N ARG A 101 -2.10 -4.85 -11.44
CA ARG A 101 -2.99 -5.78 -12.13
C ARG A 101 -2.19 -6.93 -12.71
N ILE A 102 -2.54 -8.14 -12.31
CA ILE A 102 -2.02 -9.38 -12.90
C ILE A 102 -3.22 -10.06 -13.53
N GLY A 103 -3.33 -9.99 -14.87
CA GLY A 103 -4.55 -10.37 -15.57
C GLY A 103 -5.74 -9.54 -15.09
N ASP A 104 -6.82 -10.19 -14.65
CA ASP A 104 -8.00 -9.54 -14.07
C ASP A 104 -7.90 -9.30 -12.56
N ALA A 105 -6.90 -9.90 -11.90
CA ALA A 105 -6.70 -9.76 -10.46
C ALA A 105 -5.99 -8.45 -10.12
N VAL A 106 -6.52 -7.74 -9.12
CA VAL A 106 -5.86 -6.56 -8.52
C VAL A 106 -5.08 -7.04 -7.32
N VAL A 107 -3.76 -7.04 -7.43
CA VAL A 107 -2.84 -7.47 -6.40
C VAL A 107 -2.17 -6.24 -5.79
N ASP A 108 -2.37 -6.05 -4.49
CA ASP A 108 -1.85 -4.90 -3.76
C ASP A 108 -0.83 -5.35 -2.71
N VAL A 109 0.23 -6.01 -3.19
CA VAL A 109 1.37 -6.39 -2.35
C VAL A 109 2.66 -5.82 -2.93
N PRO A 110 3.57 -5.37 -2.09
CA PRO A 110 4.92 -4.98 -2.50
C PRO A 110 5.66 -6.16 -3.12
N ILE A 111 6.41 -5.89 -4.18
CA ILE A 111 7.14 -6.90 -4.94
C ILE A 111 8.64 -6.70 -4.74
N ILE A 112 9.35 -7.76 -4.44
CA ILE A 112 10.80 -7.84 -4.42
C ILE A 112 11.23 -8.74 -5.58
N LEU A 113 12.07 -8.23 -6.46
CA LEU A 113 12.61 -9.00 -7.57
C LEU A 113 13.96 -9.59 -7.19
N TYR A 114 14.30 -10.71 -7.80
CA TYR A 114 15.64 -11.25 -7.74
C TYR A 114 16.02 -11.99 -9.03
N ALA A 115 17.31 -11.97 -9.37
CA ALA A 115 17.82 -12.64 -10.56
C ALA A 115 19.23 -13.18 -10.35
N ASP A 116 19.66 -14.01 -11.29
CA ASP A 116 21.06 -14.41 -11.46
C ASP A 116 21.71 -13.44 -12.44
N GLN A 117 22.79 -12.75 -12.02
CA GLN A 117 23.54 -11.79 -12.84
C GLN A 117 22.67 -10.77 -13.62
N PRO A 118 21.82 -9.98 -12.93
CA PRO A 118 20.94 -9.02 -13.60
C PRO A 118 21.75 -7.92 -14.29
N SER A 119 21.33 -7.51 -15.48
CA SER A 119 21.89 -6.31 -16.09
C SER A 119 21.41 -5.04 -15.36
N ALA A 120 22.17 -3.95 -15.47
CA ALA A 120 21.73 -2.66 -14.93
C ALA A 120 20.38 -2.22 -15.50
N HIS A 121 20.06 -2.62 -16.73
CA HIS A 121 18.77 -2.35 -17.36
C HIS A 121 17.64 -3.08 -16.64
N ASP A 122 17.81 -4.37 -16.30
CA ASP A 122 16.81 -5.18 -15.61
C ASP A 122 16.50 -4.61 -14.23
N VAL A 123 17.54 -4.21 -13.49
CA VAL A 123 17.38 -3.59 -12.17
C VAL A 123 16.60 -2.28 -12.28
N VAL A 124 17.00 -1.39 -13.20
CA VAL A 124 16.31 -0.10 -13.39
C VAL A 124 14.87 -0.30 -13.85
N GLN A 125 14.62 -1.26 -14.74
CA GLN A 125 13.28 -1.57 -15.21
C GLN A 125 12.41 -2.15 -14.11
N GLY A 126 12.93 -3.08 -13.30
CA GLY A 126 12.24 -3.65 -12.15
C GLY A 126 11.81 -2.57 -11.15
N ILE A 127 12.73 -1.70 -10.75
CA ILE A 127 12.45 -0.61 -9.83
C ILE A 127 11.44 0.40 -10.43
N ARG A 128 11.59 0.76 -11.71
CA ARG A 128 10.63 1.64 -12.41
C ARG A 128 9.24 1.02 -12.56
N SER A 129 9.18 -0.30 -12.68
CA SER A 129 7.90 -1.04 -12.70
C SER A 129 7.27 -1.13 -11.32
N GLY A 130 8.00 -0.70 -10.28
CA GLY A 130 7.50 -0.54 -8.96
C GLY A 130 7.94 -1.62 -7.97
N ALA A 131 8.96 -2.40 -8.25
CA ALA A 131 9.54 -3.28 -7.25
C ALA A 131 10.11 -2.49 -6.07
N VAL A 132 9.93 -3.01 -4.86
CA VAL A 132 10.46 -2.42 -3.62
C VAL A 132 11.98 -2.49 -3.60
N ASP A 133 12.50 -3.61 -4.11
CA ASP A 133 13.92 -3.89 -4.16
C ASP A 133 14.22 -4.93 -5.26
N PHE A 134 15.50 -5.00 -5.64
CA PHE A 134 16.01 -5.97 -6.60
C PHE A 134 17.26 -6.65 -6.02
N LEU A 135 17.22 -7.97 -5.86
CA LEU A 135 18.29 -8.75 -5.24
C LEU A 135 19.04 -9.58 -6.29
N GLU A 136 20.36 -9.58 -6.22
CA GLU A 136 21.21 -10.43 -7.04
C GLU A 136 21.55 -11.73 -6.31
N LYS A 137 21.61 -12.84 -7.04
CA LYS A 137 22.09 -14.12 -6.49
C LYS A 137 23.63 -14.12 -6.44
N PRO A 138 24.23 -14.70 -5.40
CA PRO A 138 23.63 -15.42 -4.27
C PRO A 138 22.97 -14.48 -3.25
N ILE A 139 21.69 -14.73 -2.94
CA ILE A 139 20.92 -13.87 -2.04
C ILE A 139 21.44 -14.02 -0.62
N SER A 140 21.95 -12.93 -0.03
CA SER A 140 22.36 -12.92 1.35
C SER A 140 21.14 -12.84 2.29
N ALA A 141 21.24 -13.50 3.45
CA ALA A 141 20.16 -13.44 4.46
C ALA A 141 19.88 -11.99 4.89
N ASN A 142 20.90 -11.16 5.00
CA ASN A 142 20.78 -9.77 5.43
C ASN A 142 20.03 -8.92 4.37
N SER A 143 20.43 -9.03 3.10
CA SER A 143 19.77 -8.32 1.99
C SER A 143 18.30 -8.72 1.88
N LEU A 144 18.02 -10.03 1.91
CA LEU A 144 16.65 -10.56 1.85
C LEU A 144 15.79 -10.05 3.00
N CYS A 145 16.28 -10.16 4.24
CA CYS A 145 15.52 -9.68 5.41
C CYS A 145 15.30 -8.16 5.37
N THR A 146 16.25 -7.38 4.84
CA THR A 146 16.10 -5.93 4.70
C THR A 146 15.02 -5.60 3.66
N ALA A 147 15.06 -6.20 2.48
CA ALA A 147 14.08 -6.01 1.44
C ALA A 147 12.68 -6.41 1.90
N VAL A 148 12.54 -7.57 2.57
CA VAL A 148 11.26 -8.04 3.12
C VAL A 148 10.69 -7.09 4.17
N ARG A 149 11.52 -6.52 5.05
CA ARG A 149 11.08 -5.51 6.03
C ARG A 149 10.53 -4.26 5.36
N LEU A 150 11.20 -3.77 4.33
CA LEU A 150 10.72 -2.64 3.52
C LEU A 150 9.37 -2.98 2.87
N GLY A 151 9.25 -4.17 2.29
CA GLY A 151 8.00 -4.65 1.72
C GLY A 151 6.86 -4.75 2.73
N ILE A 152 7.12 -5.30 3.92
CA ILE A 152 6.12 -5.38 5.00
C ILE A 152 5.65 -3.98 5.42
N LYS A 153 6.58 -3.07 5.69
CA LYS A 153 6.25 -1.69 6.05
C LYS A 153 5.37 -1.02 5.00
N GLN A 154 5.71 -1.18 3.73
CA GLN A 154 4.93 -0.63 2.63
C GLN A 154 3.53 -1.28 2.53
N SER A 155 3.43 -2.58 2.76
CA SER A 155 2.14 -3.29 2.81
C SER A 155 1.24 -2.75 3.92
N GLU A 156 1.78 -2.48 5.09
CA GLU A 156 1.04 -1.87 6.21
C GLU A 156 0.53 -0.47 5.86
N GLU A 157 1.35 0.34 5.20
CA GLU A 157 0.94 1.66 4.72
C GLU A 157 -0.19 1.57 3.69
N ILE A 158 -0.09 0.64 2.72
CA ILE A 158 -1.15 0.39 1.72
C ILE A 158 -2.45 0.00 2.42
N ARG A 159 -2.39 -0.88 3.40
CA ARG A 159 -3.58 -1.34 4.15
C ARG A 159 -4.20 -0.22 4.99
N ALA A 160 -3.38 0.55 5.68
CA ALA A 160 -3.85 1.70 6.47
C ALA A 160 -4.60 2.70 5.57
N ARG A 161 -4.04 3.01 4.39
CA ARG A 161 -4.69 3.89 3.38
C ARG A 161 -6.00 3.31 2.86
N LYS A 162 -6.04 2.00 2.56
CA LYS A 162 -7.28 1.33 2.12
C LYS A 162 -8.35 1.36 3.18
N SER A 163 -8.01 1.08 4.43
CA SER A 163 -8.93 1.13 5.55
C SER A 163 -9.51 2.54 5.75
N GLN A 164 -8.67 3.57 5.72
CA GLN A 164 -9.10 4.97 5.79
C GLN A 164 -10.01 5.33 4.62
N ASN A 165 -9.68 4.90 3.40
CA ASN A 165 -10.48 5.14 2.20
C ASN A 165 -11.83 4.41 2.26
N ALA A 166 -11.88 3.17 2.72
CA ALA A 166 -13.13 2.43 2.89
C ALA A 166 -14.03 3.11 3.94
N GLY A 167 -13.47 3.49 5.08
CA GLY A 167 -14.19 4.20 6.11
C GLY A 167 -14.76 5.56 5.63
N PHE A 168 -14.00 6.29 4.82
CA PHE A 168 -14.51 7.52 4.20
C PHE A 168 -15.64 7.25 3.22
N ARG A 169 -15.48 6.27 2.30
CA ARG A 169 -16.50 5.92 1.31
C ARG A 169 -17.83 5.55 1.97
N THR A 170 -17.76 4.75 3.03
CA THR A 170 -18.94 4.38 3.82
C THR A 170 -19.62 5.60 4.43
N ARG A 171 -18.86 6.52 5.03
CA ARG A 171 -19.41 7.76 5.60
C ARG A 171 -19.96 8.69 4.52
N ALA A 172 -19.24 8.87 3.41
CA ALA A 172 -19.68 9.70 2.30
C ALA A 172 -20.96 9.18 1.62
N ALA A 173 -21.15 7.86 1.57
CA ALA A 173 -22.37 7.25 1.05
C ALA A 173 -23.62 7.59 1.90
N GLN A 174 -23.43 7.87 3.19
CA GLN A 174 -24.52 8.26 4.12
C GLN A 174 -24.91 9.73 4.01
N LEU A 175 -24.17 10.53 3.24
CA LEU A 175 -24.49 11.95 3.06
C LEU A 175 -25.70 12.10 2.15
N THR A 176 -26.64 12.95 2.56
CA THR A 176 -27.75 13.41 1.71
C THR A 176 -27.20 14.26 0.57
N ARG A 177 -28.02 14.53 -0.45
CA ARG A 177 -27.65 15.41 -1.56
C ARG A 177 -27.18 16.78 -1.05
N ARG A 178 -27.91 17.40 -0.12
CA ARG A 178 -27.56 18.71 0.45
C ARG A 178 -26.27 18.70 1.27
N GLU A 179 -26.02 17.64 2.01
CA GLU A 179 -24.76 17.49 2.75
C GLU A 179 -23.57 17.30 1.81
N ARG A 180 -23.72 16.59 0.68
CA ARG A 180 -22.71 16.47 -0.37
C ARG A 180 -22.41 17.80 -1.05
N GLU A 181 -23.47 18.56 -1.40
CA GLU A 181 -23.33 19.91 -1.95
C GLU A 181 -22.62 20.85 -0.94
N THR A 182 -23.00 20.77 0.34
CA THR A 182 -22.32 21.51 1.41
C THR A 182 -20.85 21.14 1.52
N MET A 183 -20.52 19.84 1.46
CA MET A 183 -19.13 19.37 1.48
C MET A 183 -18.32 19.98 0.34
N ALA A 184 -18.87 19.99 -0.89
CA ALA A 184 -18.18 20.56 -2.05
C ALA A 184 -17.90 22.06 -1.88
N LEU A 185 -18.79 22.83 -1.24
CA LEU A 185 -18.59 24.27 -1.01
C LEU A 185 -17.61 24.53 0.15
N VAL A 186 -17.64 23.71 1.20
CA VAL A 186 -16.65 23.75 2.29
C VAL A 186 -15.23 23.49 1.75
N LEU A 187 -15.08 22.53 0.86
CA LEU A 187 -13.79 22.21 0.23
C LEU A 187 -13.26 23.33 -0.68
N LYS A 188 -14.16 24.15 -1.22
CA LYS A 188 -13.79 25.37 -1.95
C LYS A 188 -13.45 26.54 -1.00
N GLY A 189 -13.48 26.33 0.32
CA GLY A 189 -13.20 27.35 1.32
C GLY A 189 -14.32 28.37 1.56
N LEU A 190 -15.56 28.09 1.12
CA LEU A 190 -16.66 29.00 1.31
C LEU A 190 -17.11 29.07 2.79
N SER A 191 -17.32 30.27 3.27
CA SER A 191 -17.88 30.52 4.59
C SER A 191 -19.36 30.10 4.65
N ILE A 192 -19.87 29.88 5.88
CA ILE A 192 -21.27 29.49 6.06
C ILE A 192 -22.26 30.50 5.49
N LYS A 193 -21.91 31.81 5.48
CA LYS A 193 -22.71 32.86 4.86
C LYS A 193 -22.79 32.71 3.33
N GLN A 194 -21.66 32.40 2.71
CA GLN A 194 -21.58 32.17 1.27
C GLN A 194 -22.32 30.88 0.87
N ILE A 195 -22.24 29.82 1.69
CA ILE A 195 -22.99 28.57 1.50
C ILE A 195 -24.50 28.84 1.59
N ALA A 196 -24.96 29.58 2.59
CA ALA A 196 -26.34 29.97 2.74
C ALA A 196 -26.86 30.75 1.53
N ALA A 197 -26.09 31.73 1.07
CA ALA A 197 -26.38 32.51 -0.14
C ALA A 197 -26.43 31.63 -1.40
N SER A 198 -25.46 30.72 -1.59
CA SER A 198 -25.41 29.81 -2.75
C SER A 198 -26.63 28.88 -2.80
N PHE A 199 -27.19 28.53 -1.66
CA PHE A 199 -28.36 27.65 -1.58
C PHE A 199 -29.70 28.39 -1.53
N GLY A 200 -29.69 29.72 -1.37
CA GLY A 200 -30.93 30.50 -1.16
C GLY A 200 -31.64 30.17 0.14
N ILE A 201 -30.91 29.82 1.21
CA ILE A 201 -31.49 29.41 2.50
C ILE A 201 -30.95 30.26 3.65
N GLY A 202 -31.65 30.20 4.78
CA GLY A 202 -31.24 30.93 5.99
C GLY A 202 -29.91 30.36 6.56
N LEU A 203 -29.16 31.25 7.23
CA LEU A 203 -27.84 30.93 7.84
C LEU A 203 -27.92 29.72 8.80
N GLN A 204 -28.98 29.65 9.63
CA GLN A 204 -29.19 28.54 10.56
C GLN A 204 -29.38 27.20 9.85
N THR A 205 -30.10 27.18 8.70
CA THR A 205 -30.32 25.98 7.90
C THR A 205 -29.00 25.50 7.30
N ALA A 206 -28.20 26.42 6.74
CA ALA A 206 -26.87 26.09 6.22
C ALA A 206 -25.95 25.55 7.33
N ALA A 207 -26.00 26.16 8.53
CA ALA A 207 -25.25 25.69 9.71
C ALA A 207 -25.67 24.26 10.11
N LYS A 208 -26.97 23.93 10.07
CA LYS A 208 -27.46 22.57 10.36
C LYS A 208 -26.96 21.56 9.32
N HIS A 209 -26.94 21.89 8.03
CA HIS A 209 -26.38 21.01 6.99
C HIS A 209 -24.88 20.77 7.21
N ARG A 210 -24.10 21.82 7.52
CA ARG A 210 -22.68 21.72 7.83
C ARG A 210 -22.44 20.86 9.09
N ALA A 211 -23.18 21.07 10.16
CA ALA A 211 -23.03 20.29 11.39
C ALA A 211 -23.32 18.79 11.17
N ARG A 212 -24.39 18.47 10.42
CA ARG A 212 -24.72 17.09 10.06
C ARG A 212 -23.66 16.46 9.17
N LEU A 213 -23.11 17.21 8.20
CA LEU A 213 -21.99 16.78 7.36
C LEU A 213 -20.79 16.40 8.23
N LEU A 214 -20.33 17.29 9.12
CA LEU A 214 -19.16 17.04 9.97
C LEU A 214 -19.38 15.84 10.89
N SER A 215 -20.56 15.73 11.48
CA SER A 215 -20.94 14.58 12.33
C SER A 215 -20.91 13.26 11.56
N LYS A 216 -21.52 13.18 10.38
CA LYS A 216 -21.50 11.97 9.54
C LYS A 216 -20.11 11.61 9.03
N MET A 217 -19.30 12.61 8.73
CA MET A 217 -17.89 12.42 8.32
C MET A 217 -16.98 12.10 9.49
N LYS A 218 -17.48 12.19 10.74
CA LYS A 218 -16.72 11.99 11.99
C LYS A 218 -15.49 12.90 12.09
N VAL A 219 -15.68 14.19 11.80
CA VAL A 219 -14.67 15.24 11.92
C VAL A 219 -15.24 16.41 12.73
N GLY A 220 -14.38 17.09 13.49
CA GLY A 220 -14.79 18.20 14.38
C GLY A 220 -14.77 19.56 13.71
N SER A 221 -14.14 19.70 12.53
CA SER A 221 -13.98 21.00 11.86
C SER A 221 -13.85 20.85 10.33
N ASP A 222 -14.07 21.97 9.61
CA ASP A 222 -13.82 22.04 8.17
C ASP A 222 -12.35 21.76 7.84
N ALA A 223 -11.42 22.24 8.67
CA ALA A 223 -10.00 21.98 8.48
C ALA A 223 -9.69 20.48 8.54
N GLN A 224 -10.28 19.75 9.49
CA GLN A 224 -10.14 18.29 9.55
C GLN A 224 -10.81 17.59 8.36
N LEU A 225 -11.95 18.10 7.87
CA LEU A 225 -12.57 17.56 6.66
C LEU A 225 -11.67 17.74 5.43
N VAL A 226 -11.09 18.92 5.28
CA VAL A 226 -10.14 19.24 4.22
C VAL A 226 -8.90 18.34 4.34
N GLN A 227 -8.31 18.26 5.52
CA GLN A 227 -7.14 17.39 5.76
C GLN A 227 -7.45 15.92 5.45
N LEU A 228 -8.63 15.42 5.85
CA LEU A 228 -9.08 14.05 5.55
C LEU A 228 -9.15 13.78 4.04
N LEU A 229 -9.43 14.77 3.21
CA LEU A 229 -9.50 14.66 1.75
C LEU A 229 -8.15 14.87 1.08
N TYR A 230 -7.38 15.88 1.52
CA TYR A 230 -6.03 16.11 0.99
C TYR A 230 -5.07 14.97 1.28
N SER A 231 -5.18 14.31 2.44
CA SER A 231 -4.41 13.09 2.73
C SER A 231 -4.73 11.94 1.75
N ARG A 232 -5.78 12.06 0.92
CA ARG A 232 -6.20 11.08 -0.10
C ARG A 232 -5.80 11.48 -1.51
N GLU A 233 -5.69 12.78 -1.80
CA GLU A 233 -5.33 13.31 -3.12
C GLU A 233 -3.82 13.51 -3.27
N GLY A 234 -3.10 13.67 -2.17
CA GLY A 234 -1.65 13.91 -2.14
C GLY A 234 -0.79 12.65 -2.23
N ASN A 235 -1.36 11.54 -2.72
CA ASN A 235 -0.64 10.30 -2.98
C ASN A 235 -1.14 9.63 -4.24
#